data_4f910610becb8b29d5d74f735cd1a9d9
#
_entry.id   4f910610becb8b29d5d74f735cd1a9d9
#
_cell.length_a   1.000
_cell.length_b   1.000
_cell.length_c   1.000
_cell.angle_alpha   90.00
_cell.angle_beta   90.00
_cell.angle_gamma   90.00
#
_symmetry.space_group_name_H-M   'P 1'
#
loop_
_entity.id
_entity.type
_entity.pdbx_description
1 polymer ?
#
loop_
_entity_poly.entity_id
_entity_poly.type
_entity_poly.pdbx_seq_one_letter_code
_entity_poly.pdbx_strand_id
1 'polypeptide(L)'
;MGISGLLPVLKSIQTTRKLSDFAGQTIAVDGYVWLHRGVYNCSVELATGKETHKYIDYFMHRVRMLRHNGVEPYIVFDGGPLPAKKGTENDRRQKREESLARANMLAAQGKHSQARDHYLKCVDVTPEMAYQVIKALRVENVKYVVAPYEADAQMAFLERTGAVHAILTEDSDLLVFGCRNVLFKLDHAQCTVVSISRADFASVTACDGVSLVGWTDAQFRTMAILSGCDYLPSIPGIGLKTAAVYVRKHKTAEQCVKAIAREGKKRIPMGYVSQFKLAEQCFLHQRVYDPAREELVHLTDVGDDWTEEADSYVGPYVTSPDQNLVFC
;
A
#
# COMPACT_ATOMS: atom_id res chain seq x y z
N MET A 1 7.49 0.06 1.57
CA MET A 1 6.39 -0.86 1.93
C MET A 1 6.16 -1.79 0.73
N GLY A 2 5.31 -2.79 0.85
CA GLY A 2 5.00 -3.73 -0.21
C GLY A 2 6.01 -4.85 -0.43
N ILE A 3 6.01 -5.38 -1.66
CA ILE A 3 6.78 -6.58 -2.02
C ILE A 3 8.29 -6.32 -1.97
N SER A 4 8.97 -7.08 -1.11
CA SER A 4 10.43 -6.95 -0.92
C SER A 4 11.19 -7.28 -2.22
N GLY A 5 12.04 -6.35 -2.66
CA GLY A 5 12.87 -6.51 -3.86
C GLY A 5 12.15 -6.20 -5.19
N LEU A 6 10.86 -5.83 -5.19
CA LEU A 6 10.12 -5.58 -6.42
C LEU A 6 10.63 -4.32 -7.17
N LEU A 7 10.79 -3.20 -6.48
CA LEU A 7 11.28 -1.97 -7.11
C LEU A 7 12.69 -2.10 -7.72
N PRO A 8 13.67 -2.79 -7.09
CA PRO A 8 14.95 -3.14 -7.72
C PRO A 8 14.81 -3.91 -9.04
N VAL A 9 13.91 -4.90 -9.12
CA VAL A 9 13.64 -5.66 -10.37
C VAL A 9 13.10 -4.75 -11.47
N LEU A 10 12.33 -3.73 -11.12
CA LEU A 10 11.76 -2.78 -12.07
C LEU A 10 12.66 -1.56 -12.34
N LYS A 11 13.93 -1.57 -11.89
CA LYS A 11 14.83 -0.42 -11.99
C LYS A 11 15.04 0.08 -13.43
N SER A 12 15.05 -0.82 -14.40
CA SER A 12 15.28 -0.48 -15.82
C SER A 12 14.16 0.34 -16.46
N ILE A 13 12.97 0.33 -15.86
CA ILE A 13 11.78 1.06 -16.36
C ILE A 13 11.38 2.21 -15.43
N GLN A 14 12.19 2.51 -14.42
CA GLN A 14 11.99 3.67 -13.56
C GLN A 14 12.47 4.93 -14.26
N THR A 15 11.59 5.91 -14.40
CA THR A 15 11.90 7.20 -15.01
C THR A 15 11.68 8.32 -14.00
N THR A 16 12.67 9.21 -13.83
CA THR A 16 12.47 10.42 -13.02
C THR A 16 11.73 11.46 -13.85
N ARG A 17 10.62 11.95 -13.33
CA ARG A 17 9.77 12.95 -13.99
C ARG A 17 9.50 14.12 -13.08
N LYS A 18 9.29 15.31 -13.65
CA LYS A 18 8.86 16.49 -12.90
C LYS A 18 7.37 16.41 -12.60
N LEU A 19 6.93 16.97 -11.47
CA LEU A 19 5.50 17.08 -11.17
C LEU A 19 4.75 17.88 -12.25
N SER A 20 5.36 18.89 -12.84
CA SER A 20 4.80 19.68 -13.94
C SER A 20 4.46 18.86 -15.19
N ASP A 21 5.07 17.67 -15.38
CA ASP A 21 4.73 16.78 -16.49
C ASP A 21 3.32 16.16 -16.34
N PHE A 22 2.75 16.27 -15.15
CA PHE A 22 1.41 15.80 -14.79
C PHE A 22 0.42 16.96 -14.62
N ALA A 23 0.77 18.16 -15.06
CA ALA A 23 -0.11 19.32 -14.97
C ALA A 23 -1.45 19.05 -15.68
N GLY A 24 -2.56 19.48 -15.06
CA GLY A 24 -3.91 19.22 -15.52
C GLY A 24 -4.46 17.84 -15.18
N GLN A 25 -3.67 16.98 -14.54
CA GLN A 25 -4.09 15.63 -14.14
C GLN A 25 -4.51 15.59 -12.67
N THR A 26 -5.45 14.69 -12.36
CA THR A 26 -5.79 14.31 -10.99
C THR A 26 -4.95 13.09 -10.60
N ILE A 27 -4.26 13.14 -9.46
CA ILE A 27 -3.41 12.06 -8.95
C ILE A 27 -3.94 11.60 -7.59
N ALA A 28 -4.19 10.28 -7.44
CA ALA A 28 -4.50 9.71 -6.14
C ALA A 28 -3.25 9.74 -5.25
N VAL A 29 -3.43 10.08 -3.99
CA VAL A 29 -2.34 10.19 -3.02
C VAL A 29 -2.67 9.36 -1.79
N ASP A 30 -1.75 8.49 -1.40
CA ASP A 30 -1.83 7.74 -0.17
C ASP A 30 -1.68 8.68 1.04
N GLY A 31 -2.80 8.91 1.73
CA GLY A 31 -2.88 9.83 2.87
C GLY A 31 -2.07 9.36 4.06
N TYR A 32 -2.08 8.04 4.36
CA TYR A 32 -1.35 7.51 5.50
C TYR A 32 0.17 7.54 5.30
N VAL A 33 0.67 7.35 4.08
CA VAL A 33 2.12 7.54 3.79
C VAL A 33 2.56 8.97 4.12
N TRP A 34 1.75 9.96 3.77
CA TRP A 34 2.09 11.35 4.10
C TRP A 34 1.93 11.66 5.58
N LEU A 35 0.92 11.11 6.24
CA LEU A 35 0.77 11.23 7.69
C LEU A 35 1.95 10.63 8.44
N HIS A 36 2.35 9.39 8.09
CA HIS A 36 3.53 8.75 8.66
C HIS A 36 4.80 9.58 8.50
N ARG A 37 5.00 10.23 7.35
CA ARG A 37 6.13 11.16 7.16
C ARG A 37 5.97 12.45 7.96
N GLY A 38 4.75 12.96 8.08
CA GLY A 38 4.45 14.19 8.85
C GLY A 38 4.77 14.07 10.34
N VAL A 39 4.56 12.88 10.91
CA VAL A 39 4.81 12.65 12.34
C VAL A 39 6.31 12.55 12.71
N TYR A 40 7.22 12.40 11.75
CA TYR A 40 8.66 12.35 12.04
C TYR A 40 9.15 13.57 12.85
N ASN A 41 8.65 14.76 12.54
CA ASN A 41 9.08 16.00 13.19
C ASN A 41 8.39 16.28 14.53
N CYS A 42 7.36 15.51 14.88
CA CYS A 42 6.60 15.67 16.13
C CYS A 42 6.40 14.34 16.87
N SER A 43 7.24 13.33 16.59
CA SER A 43 7.11 11.99 17.19
C SER A 43 7.27 11.98 18.71
N VAL A 44 8.13 12.81 19.25
CA VAL A 44 8.34 12.90 20.70
C VAL A 44 7.10 13.52 21.35
N GLU A 45 6.56 14.60 20.79
CA GLU A 45 5.33 15.24 21.29
C GLU A 45 4.17 14.24 21.29
N LEU A 46 3.95 13.55 20.16
CA LEU A 46 2.88 12.54 20.05
C LEU A 46 3.08 11.37 21.02
N ALA A 47 4.28 10.82 21.09
CA ALA A 47 4.58 9.69 21.98
C ALA A 47 4.48 10.06 23.48
N THR A 48 4.64 11.35 23.84
CA THR A 48 4.50 11.86 25.21
C THR A 48 3.13 12.49 25.49
N GLY A 49 2.16 12.35 24.57
CA GLY A 49 0.79 12.86 24.73
C GLY A 49 0.67 14.38 24.64
N LYS A 50 1.66 15.07 24.04
CA LYS A 50 1.56 16.51 23.80
C LYS A 50 0.79 16.79 22.52
N GLU A 51 -0.15 17.72 22.60
CA GLU A 51 -0.89 18.17 21.44
C GLU A 51 0.03 18.84 20.41
N THR A 52 -0.12 18.49 19.14
CA THR A 52 0.66 19.05 18.03
C THR A 52 -0.12 18.97 16.71
N HIS A 53 0.01 20.00 15.89
CA HIS A 53 -0.59 20.05 14.54
C HIS A 53 0.46 20.04 13.42
N LYS A 54 1.75 19.86 13.73
CA LYS A 54 2.85 19.90 12.76
C LYS A 54 2.68 18.91 11.60
N TYR A 55 2.04 17.76 11.82
CA TYR A 55 1.75 16.78 10.78
C TYR A 55 0.71 17.28 9.78
N ILE A 56 -0.25 18.13 10.21
CA ILE A 56 -1.24 18.77 9.34
C ILE A 56 -0.54 19.79 8.44
N ASP A 57 0.31 20.66 9.01
CA ASP A 57 1.07 21.65 8.24
C ASP A 57 1.94 20.99 7.18
N TYR A 58 2.63 19.89 7.55
CA TYR A 58 3.41 19.10 6.63
C TYR A 58 2.56 18.53 5.48
N PHE A 59 1.39 17.99 5.81
CA PHE A 59 0.48 17.40 4.84
C PHE A 59 -0.03 18.46 3.86
N MET A 60 -0.57 19.55 4.37
CA MET A 60 -1.13 20.63 3.57
C MET A 60 -0.07 21.36 2.72
N HIS A 61 1.16 21.46 3.21
CA HIS A 61 2.27 21.96 2.40
C HIS A 61 2.48 21.10 1.13
N ARG A 62 2.38 19.78 1.24
CA ARG A 62 2.49 18.88 0.08
C ARG A 62 1.30 18.97 -0.87
N VAL A 63 0.10 19.12 -0.35
CA VAL A 63 -1.12 19.38 -1.15
C VAL A 63 -0.92 20.65 -2.00
N ARG A 64 -0.50 21.74 -1.36
CA ARG A 64 -0.26 23.02 -2.04
C ARG A 64 0.88 22.91 -3.06
N MET A 65 1.92 22.14 -2.76
CA MET A 65 3.03 21.87 -3.69
C MET A 65 2.54 21.15 -4.97
N LEU A 66 1.68 20.12 -4.85
CA LEU A 66 1.09 19.45 -6.02
C LEU A 66 0.29 20.45 -6.84
N ARG A 67 -0.61 21.23 -6.23
CA ARG A 67 -1.44 22.25 -6.89
C ARG A 67 -0.60 23.34 -7.54
N HIS A 68 0.48 23.77 -6.91
CA HIS A 68 1.43 24.73 -7.48
C HIS A 68 2.08 24.22 -8.78
N ASN A 69 2.27 22.91 -8.91
CA ASN A 69 2.77 22.25 -10.12
C ASN A 69 1.65 21.88 -11.12
N GLY A 70 0.42 22.34 -10.88
CA GLY A 70 -0.73 22.07 -11.74
C GLY A 70 -1.37 20.70 -11.58
N VAL A 71 -1.00 19.95 -10.54
CA VAL A 71 -1.55 18.61 -10.24
C VAL A 71 -2.65 18.73 -9.20
N GLU A 72 -3.83 18.18 -9.49
CA GLU A 72 -4.92 18.11 -8.50
C GLU A 72 -4.82 16.82 -7.68
N PRO A 73 -4.57 16.90 -6.36
CA PRO A 73 -4.51 15.72 -5.52
C PRO A 73 -5.91 15.20 -5.18
N TYR A 74 -6.07 13.87 -5.20
CA TYR A 74 -7.19 13.15 -4.65
C TYR A 74 -6.68 12.29 -3.49
N ILE A 75 -6.90 12.71 -2.26
CA ILE A 75 -6.33 12.05 -1.09
C ILE A 75 -7.16 10.82 -0.73
N VAL A 76 -6.50 9.68 -0.52
CA VAL A 76 -7.14 8.43 -0.14
C VAL A 76 -6.61 8.01 1.23
N PHE A 77 -7.52 7.75 2.17
CA PHE A 77 -7.20 7.28 3.51
C PHE A 77 -7.65 5.83 3.68
N ASP A 78 -6.90 5.06 4.48
CA ASP A 78 -7.37 3.76 4.96
C ASP A 78 -8.60 3.93 5.85
N GLY A 79 -9.49 2.95 5.80
CA GLY A 79 -10.66 2.86 6.65
C GLY A 79 -10.51 1.84 7.77
N GLY A 80 -11.43 0.87 7.83
CA GLY A 80 -11.40 -0.20 8.82
C GLY A 80 -10.29 -1.22 8.59
N PRO A 81 -9.93 -2.00 9.63
CA PRO A 81 -8.90 -3.03 9.51
C PRO A 81 -9.36 -4.16 8.56
N LEU A 82 -8.53 -4.49 7.59
CA LEU A 82 -8.80 -5.61 6.68
C LEU A 82 -8.60 -6.95 7.41
N PRO A 83 -9.59 -7.87 7.42
CA PRO A 83 -9.45 -9.17 8.09
C PRO A 83 -8.22 -9.97 7.64
N ALA A 84 -7.88 -9.92 6.36
CA ALA A 84 -6.71 -10.56 5.77
C ALA A 84 -5.36 -10.09 6.39
N LYS A 85 -5.28 -8.88 6.94
CA LYS A 85 -4.05 -8.29 7.52
C LYS A 85 -3.95 -8.41 9.05
N LYS A 86 -4.88 -9.06 9.71
CA LYS A 86 -4.95 -9.14 11.18
C LYS A 86 -3.63 -9.61 11.83
N GLY A 87 -2.93 -10.56 11.23
CA GLY A 87 -1.63 -11.04 11.71
C GLY A 87 -0.55 -9.97 11.63
N THR A 88 -0.42 -9.34 10.48
CA THR A 88 0.57 -8.28 10.22
C THR A 88 0.36 -7.07 11.14
N GLU A 89 -0.89 -6.70 11.41
CA GLU A 89 -1.20 -5.58 12.30
C GLU A 89 -0.88 -5.88 13.77
N ASN A 90 -1.12 -7.11 14.23
CA ASN A 90 -0.74 -7.53 15.56
C ASN A 90 0.78 -7.46 15.77
N ASP A 91 1.57 -7.93 14.79
CA ASP A 91 3.03 -7.85 14.82
C ASP A 91 3.53 -6.39 14.83
N ARG A 92 2.89 -5.52 14.05
CA ARG A 92 3.20 -4.07 14.04
C ARG A 92 2.90 -3.43 15.39
N ARG A 93 1.75 -3.76 16.01
CA ARG A 93 1.36 -3.26 17.32
C ARG A 93 2.36 -3.68 18.39
N GLN A 94 2.71 -4.95 18.45
CA GLN A 94 3.70 -5.44 19.41
C GLN A 94 5.04 -4.72 19.28
N LYS A 95 5.55 -4.55 18.04
CA LYS A 95 6.80 -3.83 17.79
C LYS A 95 6.73 -2.36 18.24
N ARG A 96 5.57 -1.70 18.09
CA ARG A 96 5.36 -0.33 18.59
C ARG A 96 5.41 -0.27 20.11
N GLU A 97 4.74 -1.20 20.79
CA GLU A 97 4.75 -1.30 22.26
C GLU A 97 6.17 -1.54 22.81
N GLU A 98 6.91 -2.47 22.22
CA GLU A 98 8.32 -2.73 22.56
C GLU A 98 9.20 -1.48 22.35
N SER A 99 8.99 -0.77 21.24
CA SER A 99 9.74 0.46 20.92
C SER A 99 9.42 1.57 21.92
N LEU A 100 8.16 1.73 22.33
CA LEU A 100 7.74 2.72 23.33
C LEU A 100 8.38 2.43 24.71
N ALA A 101 8.34 1.18 25.15
CA ALA A 101 8.98 0.77 26.38
C ALA A 101 10.49 1.07 26.36
N ARG A 102 11.15 0.79 25.25
CA ARG A 102 12.58 1.06 25.07
C ARG A 102 12.88 2.56 25.05
N ALA A 103 12.05 3.36 24.38
CA ALA A 103 12.17 4.82 24.34
C ALA A 103 12.11 5.42 25.73
N ASN A 104 11.10 5.03 26.53
CA ASN A 104 10.92 5.52 27.90
C ASN A 104 12.10 5.16 28.81
N MET A 105 12.61 3.93 28.69
CA MET A 105 13.80 3.49 29.45
C MET A 105 15.04 4.31 29.09
N LEU A 106 15.28 4.59 27.82
CA LEU A 106 16.42 5.40 27.36
C LEU A 106 16.29 6.87 27.78
N ALA A 107 15.08 7.42 27.73
CA ALA A 107 14.79 8.77 28.19
C ALA A 107 15.08 8.93 29.69
N ALA A 108 14.65 7.96 30.51
CA ALA A 108 14.94 7.93 31.96
C ALA A 108 16.46 7.84 32.24
N GLN A 109 17.25 7.27 31.33
CA GLN A 109 18.72 7.23 31.44
C GLN A 109 19.41 8.50 30.89
N GLY A 110 18.67 9.53 30.44
CA GLY A 110 19.21 10.74 29.86
C GLY A 110 19.72 10.57 28.40
N LYS A 111 19.49 9.40 27.77
CA LYS A 111 19.91 9.09 26.41
C LYS A 111 18.87 9.58 25.36
N HIS A 112 18.60 10.88 25.35
CA HIS A 112 17.50 11.48 24.59
C HIS A 112 17.59 11.26 23.07
N SER A 113 18.79 11.25 22.48
CA SER A 113 18.95 10.97 21.04
C SER A 113 18.51 9.56 20.67
N GLN A 114 18.95 8.55 21.44
CA GLN A 114 18.54 7.16 21.23
C GLN A 114 17.04 6.94 21.54
N ALA A 115 16.52 7.61 22.57
CA ALA A 115 15.10 7.56 22.89
C ALA A 115 14.24 8.09 21.72
N ARG A 116 14.67 9.18 21.05
CA ARG A 116 13.99 9.75 19.88
C ARG A 116 13.86 8.74 18.74
N ASP A 117 14.88 7.94 18.46
CA ASP A 117 14.83 6.92 17.40
C ASP A 117 13.78 5.83 17.69
N HIS A 118 13.58 5.52 18.98
CA HIS A 118 12.53 4.59 19.40
C HIS A 118 11.15 5.26 19.45
N TYR A 119 11.05 6.52 19.83
CA TYR A 119 9.79 7.28 19.72
C TYR A 119 9.31 7.36 18.28
N LEU A 120 10.21 7.57 17.30
CA LEU A 120 9.86 7.52 15.88
C LEU A 120 9.23 6.17 15.44
N LYS A 121 9.68 5.07 16.04
CA LYS A 121 9.20 3.72 15.72
C LYS A 121 7.91 3.32 16.42
N CYS A 122 7.56 4.00 17.53
CA CYS A 122 6.37 3.67 18.30
C CYS A 122 5.15 4.56 17.98
N VAL A 123 5.34 5.68 17.27
CA VAL A 123 4.22 6.54 16.89
C VAL A 123 3.30 5.81 15.94
N ASP A 124 2.05 5.69 16.34
CA ASP A 124 0.97 5.22 15.46
C ASP A 124 0.23 6.40 14.86
N VAL A 125 -0.07 6.32 13.57
CA VAL A 125 -0.94 7.29 12.90
C VAL A 125 -2.37 6.84 13.10
N THR A 126 -3.15 7.64 13.81
CA THR A 126 -4.50 7.26 14.20
C THR A 126 -5.55 7.83 13.25
N PRO A 127 -6.77 7.25 13.20
CA PRO A 127 -7.90 7.79 12.46
C PRO A 127 -8.24 9.23 12.86
N GLU A 128 -8.03 9.61 14.14
CA GLU A 128 -8.26 10.98 14.62
C GLU A 128 -7.30 11.96 13.96
N MET A 129 -6.04 11.56 13.75
CA MET A 129 -5.07 12.38 13.02
C MET A 129 -5.48 12.55 11.55
N ALA A 130 -5.93 11.48 10.91
CA ALA A 130 -6.47 11.54 9.55
C ALA A 130 -7.69 12.48 9.49
N TYR A 131 -8.59 12.41 10.46
CA TYR A 131 -9.76 13.31 10.55
C TYR A 131 -9.37 14.77 10.70
N GLN A 132 -8.32 15.11 11.47
CA GLN A 132 -7.83 16.50 11.56
C GLN A 132 -7.31 17.00 10.18
N VAL A 133 -6.61 16.13 9.43
CA VAL A 133 -6.18 16.45 8.06
C VAL A 133 -7.39 16.62 7.13
N ILE A 134 -8.39 15.74 7.23
CA ILE A 134 -9.64 15.86 6.43
C ILE A 134 -10.31 17.22 6.64
N LYS A 135 -10.36 17.72 7.88
CA LYS A 135 -10.90 19.07 8.14
C LYS A 135 -10.12 20.16 7.39
N ALA A 136 -8.79 20.05 7.34
CA ALA A 136 -7.96 21.00 6.60
C ALA A 136 -8.16 20.86 5.07
N LEU A 137 -8.31 19.64 4.55
CA LEU A 137 -8.61 19.38 3.14
C LEU A 137 -9.94 19.99 2.72
N ARG A 138 -10.97 19.89 3.57
CA ARG A 138 -12.30 20.48 3.33
C ARG A 138 -12.20 22.01 3.19
N VAL A 139 -11.43 22.67 4.05
CA VAL A 139 -11.24 24.14 4.01
C VAL A 139 -10.62 24.57 2.68
N GLU A 140 -9.72 23.77 2.11
CA GLU A 140 -9.06 24.07 0.84
C GLU A 140 -9.74 23.43 -0.39
N ASN A 141 -10.95 22.84 -0.23
CA ASN A 141 -11.66 22.13 -1.30
C ASN A 141 -10.79 21.09 -2.02
N VAL A 142 -10.05 20.27 -1.26
CA VAL A 142 -9.27 19.16 -1.78
C VAL A 142 -10.12 17.89 -1.75
N LYS A 143 -10.20 17.18 -2.87
CA LYS A 143 -10.92 15.90 -2.94
C LYS A 143 -10.25 14.85 -2.05
N TYR A 144 -11.05 14.11 -1.31
CA TYR A 144 -10.58 12.97 -0.53
C TYR A 144 -11.63 11.87 -0.50
N VAL A 145 -11.20 10.67 -0.14
CA VAL A 145 -12.06 9.53 0.17
C VAL A 145 -11.42 8.71 1.30
N VAL A 146 -12.25 8.20 2.19
CA VAL A 146 -11.85 7.18 3.16
C VAL A 146 -12.28 5.83 2.58
N ALA A 147 -11.33 4.95 2.31
CA ALA A 147 -11.62 3.61 1.81
C ALA A 147 -12.42 2.80 2.84
N PRO A 148 -13.21 1.82 2.44
CA PRO A 148 -13.83 0.90 3.40
C PRO A 148 -12.78 0.16 4.24
N TYR A 149 -11.69 -0.22 3.59
CA TYR A 149 -10.54 -0.92 4.16
C TYR A 149 -9.23 -0.24 3.75
N GLU A 150 -8.54 -0.73 2.75
CA GLU A 150 -7.22 -0.24 2.35
C GLU A 150 -7.27 0.84 1.27
N ALA A 151 -6.49 1.87 1.46
CA ALA A 151 -6.30 2.91 0.46
C ALA A 151 -5.75 2.37 -0.87
N ASP A 152 -4.94 1.32 -0.84
CA ASP A 152 -4.33 0.72 -2.03
C ASP A 152 -5.38 0.21 -3.02
N ALA A 153 -6.34 -0.60 -2.55
CA ALA A 153 -7.44 -1.08 -3.37
C ALA A 153 -8.32 0.06 -3.88
N GLN A 154 -8.58 1.05 -3.02
CA GLN A 154 -9.36 2.24 -3.38
C GLN A 154 -8.66 3.08 -4.44
N MET A 155 -7.35 3.32 -4.33
CA MET A 155 -6.57 4.03 -5.35
C MET A 155 -6.56 3.27 -6.68
N ALA A 156 -6.41 1.94 -6.64
CA ALA A 156 -6.48 1.10 -7.83
C ALA A 156 -7.85 1.19 -8.51
N PHE A 157 -8.94 1.23 -7.75
CA PHE A 157 -10.29 1.43 -8.27
C PHE A 157 -10.45 2.80 -8.94
N LEU A 158 -10.00 3.88 -8.29
CA LEU A 158 -10.08 5.24 -8.83
C LEU A 158 -9.29 5.38 -10.14
N GLU A 159 -8.14 4.71 -10.27
CA GLU A 159 -7.38 4.70 -11.52
C GLU A 159 -8.09 3.90 -12.61
N ARG A 160 -8.63 2.73 -12.30
CA ARG A 160 -9.37 1.89 -13.27
C ARG A 160 -10.59 2.59 -13.85
N THR A 161 -11.34 3.28 -13.00
CA THR A 161 -12.54 4.03 -13.41
C THR A 161 -12.22 5.35 -14.12
N GLY A 162 -10.95 5.75 -14.16
CA GLY A 162 -10.52 7.00 -14.77
C GLY A 162 -10.75 8.23 -13.91
N ALA A 163 -11.13 8.07 -12.65
CA ALA A 163 -11.27 9.18 -11.70
C ALA A 163 -9.92 9.85 -11.39
N VAL A 164 -8.82 9.09 -11.51
CA VAL A 164 -7.45 9.57 -11.37
C VAL A 164 -6.57 9.03 -12.52
N HIS A 165 -5.48 9.75 -12.83
CA HIS A 165 -4.58 9.42 -13.95
C HIS A 165 -3.35 8.64 -13.51
N ALA A 166 -2.94 8.79 -12.26
CA ALA A 166 -1.80 8.13 -11.66
C ALA A 166 -1.98 8.05 -10.13
N ILE A 167 -1.13 7.28 -9.49
CA ILE A 167 -1.14 7.05 -8.03
C ILE A 167 0.21 7.44 -7.45
N LEU A 168 0.23 8.29 -6.43
CA LEU A 168 1.43 8.68 -5.70
C LEU A 168 1.48 7.97 -4.35
N THR A 169 2.41 7.04 -4.21
CA THR A 169 2.58 6.21 -3.01
C THR A 169 4.05 5.80 -2.80
N GLU A 170 4.35 5.14 -1.69
CA GLU A 170 5.63 4.44 -1.46
C GLU A 170 5.42 2.91 -1.41
N ASP A 171 4.19 2.44 -1.67
CA ASP A 171 3.87 1.02 -1.62
C ASP A 171 3.90 0.38 -3.03
N SER A 172 4.75 -0.64 -3.19
CA SER A 172 4.87 -1.36 -4.45
C SER A 172 3.71 -2.29 -4.76
N ASP A 173 2.83 -2.53 -3.79
CA ASP A 173 1.67 -3.42 -3.94
C ASP A 173 0.67 -2.87 -4.96
N LEU A 174 0.62 -1.55 -5.19
CA LEU A 174 -0.17 -0.93 -6.26
C LEU A 174 0.15 -1.52 -7.65
N LEU A 175 1.40 -1.91 -7.89
CA LEU A 175 1.79 -2.60 -9.12
C LEU A 175 1.19 -4.01 -9.21
N VAL A 176 0.98 -4.68 -8.05
CA VAL A 176 0.35 -6.00 -7.97
C VAL A 176 -1.17 -5.90 -8.11
N PHE A 177 -1.78 -4.84 -7.60
CA PHE A 177 -3.18 -4.46 -7.88
C PHE A 177 -3.44 -4.19 -9.36
N GLY A 178 -2.40 -4.02 -10.17
CA GLY A 178 -2.52 -3.82 -11.62
C GLY A 178 -2.62 -2.36 -12.05
N CYS A 179 -2.23 -1.42 -11.18
CA CYS A 179 -2.21 0.00 -11.50
C CYS A 179 -1.29 0.30 -12.67
N ARG A 180 -1.72 1.26 -13.54
CA ARG A 180 -1.05 1.58 -14.80
C ARG A 180 0.12 2.52 -14.61
N ASN A 181 -0.06 3.57 -13.78
CA ASN A 181 0.92 4.62 -13.57
C ASN A 181 1.12 4.87 -12.09
N VAL A 182 2.23 4.41 -11.55
CA VAL A 182 2.54 4.56 -10.13
C VAL A 182 3.77 5.45 -9.96
N LEU A 183 3.64 6.44 -9.10
CA LEU A 183 4.64 7.47 -8.81
C LEU A 183 5.18 7.24 -7.40
N PHE A 184 6.50 7.12 -7.30
CA PHE A 184 7.22 6.86 -6.05
C PHE A 184 8.18 7.99 -5.72
N LYS A 185 8.67 8.02 -4.50
CA LYS A 185 9.81 8.85 -4.08
C LYS A 185 9.65 10.33 -4.41
N LEU A 186 8.51 10.90 -4.02
CA LEU A 186 8.28 12.33 -4.19
C LEU A 186 9.40 13.14 -3.50
N ASP A 187 10.19 13.83 -4.32
CA ASP A 187 11.18 14.81 -3.88
C ASP A 187 10.54 16.21 -3.87
N HIS A 188 10.34 16.75 -2.67
CA HIS A 188 9.70 18.05 -2.49
C HIS A 188 10.62 19.25 -2.84
N ALA A 189 11.94 19.06 -2.80
CA ALA A 189 12.89 20.13 -3.11
C ALA A 189 13.04 20.30 -4.62
N GLN A 190 13.03 19.18 -5.37
CA GLN A 190 13.20 19.20 -6.82
C GLN A 190 11.86 19.08 -7.57
N CYS A 191 10.75 18.88 -6.86
CA CYS A 191 9.42 18.64 -7.43
C CYS A 191 9.46 17.51 -8.48
N THR A 192 10.09 16.37 -8.12
CA THR A 192 10.23 15.20 -8.99
C THR A 192 9.67 13.95 -8.33
N VAL A 193 9.33 12.97 -9.17
CA VAL A 193 8.87 11.63 -8.78
C VAL A 193 9.59 10.57 -9.61
N VAL A 194 9.66 9.35 -9.11
CA VAL A 194 10.04 8.17 -9.89
C VAL A 194 8.76 7.52 -10.41
N SER A 195 8.57 7.56 -11.72
CA SER A 195 7.40 6.99 -12.40
C SER A 195 7.71 5.58 -12.90
N ILE A 196 6.76 4.67 -12.69
CA ILE A 196 6.73 3.33 -13.28
C ILE A 196 5.42 3.20 -14.03
N SER A 197 5.51 2.89 -15.34
CA SER A 197 4.35 2.55 -16.17
C SER A 197 4.25 1.05 -16.37
N ARG A 198 3.05 0.50 -16.18
CA ARG A 198 2.80 -0.93 -16.43
C ARG A 198 3.02 -1.31 -17.89
N ALA A 199 2.81 -0.39 -18.82
CA ALA A 199 3.07 -0.62 -20.24
C ALA A 199 4.53 -1.01 -20.53
N ASP A 200 5.46 -0.60 -19.66
CA ASP A 200 6.90 -0.86 -19.82
C ASP A 200 7.35 -2.20 -19.22
N PHE A 201 6.47 -2.98 -18.58
CA PHE A 201 6.85 -4.25 -17.92
C PHE A 201 7.48 -5.25 -18.88
N ALA A 202 7.01 -5.31 -20.14
CA ALA A 202 7.59 -6.17 -21.16
C ALA A 202 9.04 -5.79 -21.54
N SER A 203 9.48 -4.58 -21.19
CA SER A 203 10.85 -4.10 -21.40
C SER A 203 11.83 -4.53 -20.31
N VAL A 204 11.35 -5.13 -19.22
CA VAL A 204 12.21 -5.70 -18.15
C VAL A 204 12.77 -7.03 -18.63
N THR A 205 13.97 -7.01 -19.23
CA THR A 205 14.58 -8.18 -19.87
C THR A 205 15.43 -9.03 -18.95
N ALA A 206 16.19 -8.44 -18.04
CA ALA A 206 17.08 -9.17 -17.11
C ALA A 206 17.51 -8.29 -15.91
N CYS A 207 16.63 -7.46 -15.39
CA CYS A 207 16.95 -6.61 -14.26
C CYS A 207 16.99 -7.46 -12.98
N ASP A 208 18.11 -7.41 -12.26
CA ASP A 208 18.35 -8.17 -11.02
C ASP A 208 18.06 -9.68 -11.16
N GLY A 209 18.26 -10.24 -12.37
CA GLY A 209 18.06 -11.68 -12.67
C GLY A 209 16.60 -12.06 -12.96
N VAL A 210 15.68 -11.10 -13.05
CA VAL A 210 14.27 -11.31 -13.37
C VAL A 210 13.95 -10.65 -14.71
N SER A 211 13.24 -11.37 -15.59
CA SER A 211 12.67 -10.84 -16.82
C SER A 211 11.15 -10.95 -16.78
N LEU A 212 10.46 -9.91 -17.21
CA LEU A 212 8.99 -9.89 -17.30
C LEU A 212 8.47 -10.01 -18.74
N VAL A 213 9.35 -10.26 -19.71
CA VAL A 213 8.96 -10.44 -21.12
C VAL A 213 7.96 -11.58 -21.27
N GLY A 214 6.81 -11.27 -21.84
CA GLY A 214 5.72 -12.23 -22.09
C GLY A 214 4.96 -12.67 -20.84
N TRP A 215 5.09 -11.94 -19.72
CA TRP A 215 4.33 -12.23 -18.51
C TRP A 215 2.93 -11.64 -18.57
N THR A 216 1.97 -12.40 -18.05
CA THR A 216 0.62 -11.92 -17.76
C THR A 216 0.56 -11.25 -16.38
N ASP A 217 -0.48 -10.45 -16.15
CA ASP A 217 -0.75 -9.86 -14.84
C ASP A 217 -0.92 -10.91 -13.75
N ALA A 218 -1.56 -12.04 -14.08
CA ALA A 218 -1.71 -13.17 -13.15
C ALA A 218 -0.35 -13.78 -12.76
N GLN A 219 0.58 -13.92 -13.69
CA GLN A 219 1.92 -14.42 -13.40
C GLN A 219 2.72 -13.43 -12.54
N PHE A 220 2.62 -12.14 -12.82
CA PHE A 220 3.27 -11.10 -12.02
C PHE A 220 2.73 -11.10 -10.58
N ARG A 221 1.41 -11.15 -10.41
CA ARG A 221 0.75 -11.26 -9.10
C ARG A 221 1.13 -12.56 -8.39
N THR A 222 1.15 -13.70 -9.08
CA THR A 222 1.60 -14.98 -8.53
C THR A 222 3.02 -14.90 -8.00
N MET A 223 3.94 -14.28 -8.73
CA MET A 223 5.32 -14.06 -8.27
C MET A 223 5.37 -13.21 -7.00
N ALA A 224 4.63 -12.11 -6.99
CA ALA A 224 4.58 -11.21 -5.84
C ALA A 224 4.07 -11.92 -4.59
N ILE A 225 2.94 -12.62 -4.67
CA ILE A 225 2.36 -13.35 -3.52
C ILE A 225 3.27 -14.47 -3.04
N LEU A 226 3.85 -15.28 -3.94
CA LEU A 226 4.79 -16.35 -3.56
C LEU A 226 6.04 -15.81 -2.86
N SER A 227 6.47 -14.60 -3.19
CA SER A 227 7.62 -13.95 -2.56
C SER A 227 7.34 -13.42 -1.15
N GLY A 228 6.08 -13.39 -0.76
CA GLY A 228 5.57 -12.85 0.48
C GLY A 228 4.99 -11.45 0.32
N CYS A 229 3.78 -11.26 0.81
CA CYS A 229 3.04 -10.00 0.84
C CYS A 229 2.35 -9.84 2.19
N ASP A 230 1.67 -8.72 2.41
CA ASP A 230 0.95 -8.42 3.66
C ASP A 230 -0.18 -9.43 3.96
N TYR A 231 -0.70 -10.12 2.93
CA TYR A 231 -1.79 -11.10 3.05
C TYR A 231 -1.29 -12.55 3.23
N LEU A 232 -0.06 -12.87 2.79
CA LEU A 232 0.49 -14.22 2.89
C LEU A 232 2.02 -14.18 3.03
N PRO A 233 2.59 -14.72 4.11
CA PRO A 233 4.03 -14.90 4.23
C PRO A 233 4.56 -15.83 3.14
N SER A 234 5.79 -15.60 2.66
CA SER A 234 6.43 -16.49 1.72
C SER A 234 6.70 -17.88 2.31
N ILE A 235 6.79 -18.89 1.44
CA ILE A 235 7.40 -20.17 1.84
C ILE A 235 8.85 -19.89 2.26
N PRO A 236 9.33 -20.38 3.42
CA PRO A 236 10.67 -20.11 3.90
C PRO A 236 11.76 -20.39 2.85
N GLY A 237 12.54 -19.35 2.52
CA GLY A 237 13.57 -19.38 1.50
C GLY A 237 13.07 -19.23 0.05
N ILE A 238 11.84 -18.80 -0.15
CA ILE A 238 11.31 -18.34 -1.45
C ILE A 238 11.19 -16.82 -1.41
N GLY A 239 12.15 -16.12 -1.98
CA GLY A 239 12.06 -14.67 -2.22
C GLY A 239 11.70 -14.39 -3.67
N LEU A 240 11.61 -13.11 -4.05
CA LEU A 240 11.11 -12.64 -5.34
C LEU A 240 11.79 -13.31 -6.54
N LYS A 241 13.12 -13.38 -6.56
CA LYS A 241 13.88 -14.01 -7.67
C LYS A 241 13.56 -15.50 -7.82
N THR A 242 13.48 -16.20 -6.69
CA THR A 242 13.14 -17.63 -6.68
C THR A 242 11.71 -17.84 -7.14
N ALA A 243 10.76 -17.03 -6.64
CA ALA A 243 9.37 -17.04 -7.08
C ALA A 243 9.26 -16.80 -8.61
N ALA A 244 10.01 -15.82 -9.14
CA ALA A 244 10.06 -15.55 -10.58
C ALA A 244 10.49 -16.76 -11.41
N VAL A 245 11.53 -17.50 -10.97
CA VAL A 245 11.99 -18.72 -11.65
C VAL A 245 10.90 -19.79 -11.68
N TYR A 246 10.22 -20.04 -10.54
CA TYR A 246 9.13 -21.01 -10.50
C TYR A 246 7.95 -20.60 -11.36
N VAL A 247 7.51 -19.34 -11.30
CA VAL A 247 6.37 -18.85 -12.09
C VAL A 247 6.68 -18.88 -13.58
N ARG A 248 7.90 -18.53 -14.01
CA ARG A 248 8.29 -18.62 -15.41
C ARG A 248 8.16 -20.05 -15.94
N LYS A 249 8.54 -21.03 -15.14
CA LYS A 249 8.53 -22.44 -15.52
C LYS A 249 7.15 -23.09 -15.39
N HIS A 250 6.42 -22.78 -14.32
CA HIS A 250 5.22 -23.51 -13.92
C HIS A 250 3.91 -22.73 -14.07
N LYS A 251 3.98 -21.42 -14.30
CA LYS A 251 2.89 -20.52 -14.65
C LYS A 251 1.85 -20.25 -13.55
N THR A 252 1.33 -21.27 -12.86
CA THR A 252 0.32 -21.11 -11.80
C THR A 252 0.86 -21.39 -10.40
N ALA A 253 0.22 -20.82 -9.38
CA ALA A 253 0.63 -21.01 -7.99
C ALA A 253 0.63 -22.49 -7.57
N GLU A 254 -0.42 -23.24 -7.93
CA GLU A 254 -0.54 -24.67 -7.61
C GLU A 254 0.61 -25.48 -8.21
N GLN A 255 0.96 -25.19 -9.47
CA GLN A 255 2.07 -25.89 -10.14
C GLN A 255 3.43 -25.50 -9.53
N CYS A 256 3.60 -24.23 -9.16
CA CYS A 256 4.80 -23.76 -8.46
C CYS A 256 4.97 -24.47 -7.12
N VAL A 257 3.91 -24.50 -6.30
CA VAL A 257 3.93 -25.15 -4.98
C VAL A 257 4.18 -26.66 -5.10
N LYS A 258 3.54 -27.34 -6.07
CA LYS A 258 3.81 -28.76 -6.38
C LYS A 258 5.28 -29.01 -6.77
N ALA A 259 5.87 -28.11 -7.56
CA ALA A 259 7.28 -28.23 -7.96
C ALA A 259 8.22 -28.05 -6.75
N ILE A 260 7.97 -27.04 -5.91
CA ILE A 260 8.71 -26.79 -4.67
C ILE A 260 8.63 -28.01 -3.73
N ALA A 261 7.43 -28.62 -3.60
CA ALA A 261 7.22 -29.83 -2.80
C ALA A 261 8.04 -31.01 -3.31
N ARG A 262 8.05 -31.25 -4.64
CA ARG A 262 8.81 -32.34 -5.27
C ARG A 262 10.32 -32.23 -5.07
N GLU A 263 10.84 -30.99 -5.02
CA GLU A 263 12.26 -30.78 -4.75
C GLU A 263 12.67 -31.15 -3.31
N GLY A 264 11.72 -31.18 -2.37
CA GLY A 264 11.93 -31.61 -0.98
C GLY A 264 12.83 -30.69 -0.13
N LYS A 265 13.31 -29.57 -0.69
CA LYS A 265 14.28 -28.66 -0.04
C LYS A 265 13.64 -27.61 0.85
N LYS A 266 12.33 -27.42 0.73
CA LYS A 266 11.58 -26.34 1.41
C LYS A 266 10.38 -26.92 2.14
N ARG A 267 10.14 -26.42 3.36
CA ARG A 267 8.96 -26.79 4.13
C ARG A 267 7.79 -25.89 3.71
N ILE A 268 6.81 -26.48 3.08
CA ILE A 268 5.58 -25.77 2.67
C ILE A 268 4.63 -25.76 3.87
N PRO A 269 4.08 -24.59 4.27
CA PRO A 269 3.04 -24.52 5.29
C PRO A 269 1.79 -25.31 4.87
N MET A 270 1.11 -25.92 5.84
CA MET A 270 -0.14 -26.64 5.58
C MET A 270 -1.19 -25.64 5.04
N GLY A 271 -1.96 -26.04 4.02
CA GLY A 271 -3.01 -25.20 3.43
C GLY A 271 -2.49 -24.02 2.60
N TYR A 272 -1.19 -23.93 2.30
CA TYR A 272 -0.60 -22.78 1.62
C TYR A 272 -1.29 -22.39 0.31
N VAL A 273 -1.71 -23.39 -0.51
CA VAL A 273 -2.41 -23.10 -1.78
C VAL A 273 -3.77 -22.45 -1.56
N SER A 274 -4.51 -22.88 -0.55
CA SER A 274 -5.81 -22.26 -0.20
C SER A 274 -5.61 -20.84 0.32
N GLN A 275 -4.61 -20.62 1.19
CA GLN A 275 -4.25 -19.29 1.69
C GLN A 275 -3.75 -18.39 0.56
N PHE A 276 -3.01 -18.95 -0.42
CA PHE A 276 -2.59 -18.21 -1.60
C PHE A 276 -3.79 -17.69 -2.41
N LYS A 277 -4.81 -18.51 -2.61
CA LYS A 277 -6.03 -18.10 -3.32
C LYS A 277 -6.74 -16.96 -2.59
N LEU A 278 -6.86 -17.02 -1.27
CA LEU A 278 -7.44 -15.94 -0.47
C LEU A 278 -6.60 -14.65 -0.58
N ALA A 279 -5.27 -14.75 -0.53
CA ALA A 279 -4.39 -13.60 -0.74
C ALA A 279 -4.52 -13.00 -2.15
N GLU A 280 -4.70 -13.83 -3.17
CA GLU A 280 -4.96 -13.37 -4.54
C GLU A 280 -6.30 -12.65 -4.65
N GLN A 281 -7.34 -13.11 -3.94
CA GLN A 281 -8.63 -12.42 -3.87
C GLN A 281 -8.51 -11.00 -3.29
N CYS A 282 -7.62 -10.76 -2.31
CA CYS A 282 -7.37 -9.42 -1.79
C CYS A 282 -6.86 -8.45 -2.87
N PHE A 283 -6.00 -8.89 -3.78
CA PHE A 283 -5.54 -8.05 -4.88
C PHE A 283 -6.59 -7.85 -5.99
N LEU A 284 -7.56 -8.75 -6.11
CA LEU A 284 -8.54 -8.73 -7.20
C LEU A 284 -9.88 -8.13 -6.78
N HIS A 285 -10.36 -8.46 -5.61
CA HIS A 285 -11.77 -8.27 -5.25
C HIS A 285 -11.96 -7.57 -3.90
N GLN A 286 -10.93 -6.94 -3.35
CA GLN A 286 -11.07 -6.17 -2.10
C GLN A 286 -12.21 -5.16 -2.24
N ARG A 287 -12.95 -4.94 -1.15
CA ARG A 287 -14.08 -4.03 -1.15
C ARG A 287 -13.61 -2.57 -1.18
N VAL A 288 -14.22 -1.78 -2.05
CA VAL A 288 -13.92 -0.37 -2.28
C VAL A 288 -15.20 0.45 -2.34
N TYR A 289 -15.09 1.75 -2.23
CA TYR A 289 -16.19 2.69 -2.43
C TYR A 289 -16.16 3.25 -3.85
N ASP A 290 -17.29 3.18 -4.55
CA ASP A 290 -17.48 3.85 -5.84
C ASP A 290 -18.07 5.24 -5.60
N PRO A 291 -17.30 6.33 -5.76
CA PRO A 291 -17.80 7.69 -5.51
C PRO A 291 -18.80 8.17 -6.57
N ALA A 292 -18.88 7.54 -7.74
CA ALA A 292 -19.85 7.89 -8.78
C ALA A 292 -21.22 7.28 -8.53
N ARG A 293 -21.27 6.10 -7.90
CA ARG A 293 -22.50 5.38 -7.55
C ARG A 293 -22.89 5.55 -6.09
N GLU A 294 -21.97 6.07 -5.27
CA GLU A 294 -22.13 6.20 -3.82
C GLU A 294 -22.41 4.88 -3.11
N GLU A 295 -21.77 3.79 -3.58
CA GLU A 295 -21.98 2.45 -3.05
C GLU A 295 -20.66 1.69 -2.83
N LEU A 296 -20.72 0.66 -1.99
CA LEU A 296 -19.61 -0.29 -1.80
C LEU A 296 -19.67 -1.37 -2.86
N VAL A 297 -18.56 -1.54 -3.59
CA VAL A 297 -18.40 -2.53 -4.64
C VAL A 297 -17.14 -3.35 -4.42
N HIS A 298 -16.98 -4.44 -5.15
CA HIS A 298 -15.66 -5.09 -5.25
C HIS A 298 -14.76 -4.37 -6.26
N LEU A 299 -13.45 -4.39 -6.03
CA LEU A 299 -12.44 -3.78 -6.92
C LEU A 299 -12.56 -4.30 -8.36
N THR A 300 -12.87 -5.58 -8.52
CA THR A 300 -13.34 -6.20 -9.78
C THR A 300 -14.54 -7.08 -9.47
N ASP A 301 -15.40 -7.28 -10.47
CA ASP A 301 -16.57 -8.14 -10.33
C ASP A 301 -16.15 -9.54 -9.86
N VAL A 302 -16.90 -10.09 -8.95
CA VAL A 302 -16.74 -11.46 -8.46
C VAL A 302 -17.49 -12.42 -9.38
N GLY A 303 -16.94 -13.61 -9.59
CA GLY A 303 -17.59 -14.65 -10.38
C GLY A 303 -18.65 -15.44 -9.58
N ASP A 304 -19.33 -16.34 -10.26
CA ASP A 304 -20.38 -17.20 -9.67
C ASP A 304 -19.82 -18.13 -8.56
N ASP A 305 -18.52 -18.40 -8.56
CA ASP A 305 -17.83 -19.23 -7.57
C ASP A 305 -17.45 -18.47 -6.28
N TRP A 306 -17.96 -17.24 -6.10
CA TRP A 306 -17.63 -16.42 -4.93
C TRP A 306 -18.17 -17.05 -3.65
N THR A 307 -17.33 -17.10 -2.61
CA THR A 307 -17.66 -17.75 -1.34
C THR A 307 -17.76 -16.74 -0.20
N GLU A 308 -18.57 -17.06 0.82
CA GLU A 308 -18.66 -16.25 2.05
C GLU A 308 -17.30 -16.13 2.78
N GLU A 309 -16.46 -17.19 2.71
CA GLU A 309 -15.11 -17.16 3.25
C GLU A 309 -14.26 -16.10 2.54
N ALA A 310 -14.31 -16.04 1.22
CA ALA A 310 -13.59 -15.04 0.43
C ALA A 310 -14.10 -13.62 0.74
N ASP A 311 -15.43 -13.44 0.81
CA ASP A 311 -16.03 -12.14 1.13
C ASP A 311 -15.60 -11.65 2.53
N SER A 312 -15.64 -12.52 3.52
CA SER A 312 -15.15 -12.22 4.88
C SER A 312 -13.66 -11.89 4.93
N TYR A 313 -12.86 -12.48 4.05
CA TYR A 313 -11.41 -12.29 4.00
C TYR A 313 -11.01 -10.96 3.32
N VAL A 314 -11.67 -10.59 2.21
CA VAL A 314 -11.37 -9.36 1.44
C VAL A 314 -12.06 -8.12 1.98
N GLY A 315 -12.83 -8.27 3.06
CA GLY A 315 -13.58 -7.21 3.72
C GLY A 315 -15.08 -7.34 3.49
N PRO A 316 -15.83 -7.74 4.55
CA PRO A 316 -17.28 -7.87 4.47
C PRO A 316 -17.96 -6.54 4.14
N TYR A 317 -19.21 -6.60 3.73
CA TYR A 317 -20.02 -5.42 3.49
C TYR A 317 -20.22 -4.65 4.82
N VAL A 318 -19.75 -3.42 4.87
CA VAL A 318 -19.91 -2.56 6.07
C VAL A 318 -21.20 -1.78 5.94
N THR A 319 -22.21 -2.13 6.72
CA THR A 319 -23.38 -1.29 6.93
C THR A 319 -23.04 -0.24 7.98
N SER A 320 -22.59 0.94 7.56
CA SER A 320 -22.41 2.05 8.50
C SER A 320 -23.77 2.72 8.77
N PRO A 321 -24.17 2.91 10.04
CA PRO A 321 -25.29 3.78 10.35
C PRO A 321 -25.04 5.26 9.99
N ASP A 322 -23.77 5.64 9.74
CA ASP A 322 -23.34 6.99 9.40
C ASP A 322 -22.60 7.01 8.04
N GLN A 323 -23.27 6.60 6.96
CA GLN A 323 -22.71 6.67 5.59
C GLN A 323 -22.20 8.07 5.20
N ASN A 324 -22.65 9.13 5.87
CA ASN A 324 -22.24 10.51 5.65
C ASN A 324 -20.90 10.89 6.33
N LEU A 325 -20.34 10.04 7.21
CA LEU A 325 -19.11 10.34 7.96
C LEU A 325 -17.88 9.59 7.44
N VAL A 326 -18.08 8.51 6.69
CA VAL A 326 -16.98 7.60 6.30
C VAL A 326 -16.47 7.87 4.89
N PHE A 327 -17.31 8.35 3.97
CA PHE A 327 -16.97 8.41 2.55
C PHE A 327 -16.99 9.82 1.91
N CYS A 328 -17.28 10.87 2.66
CA CYS A 328 -17.36 12.25 2.11
C CYS A 328 -16.38 13.20 2.78
#